data_9ec255d5486b66796490c30ed31bf6b1
#
_entry.id   9ec255d5486b66796490c30ed31bf6b1
#
_cell.length_a   1.000
_cell.length_b   1.000
_cell.length_c   1.000
_cell.angle_alpha   90.00
_cell.angle_beta   90.00
_cell.angle_gamma   90.00
#
_symmetry.space_group_name_H-M   'P 1'
#
loop_
_entity.id
_entity.type
_entity.pdbx_description
1 polymer ?
#
loop_
_entity_poly.entity_id
_entity_poly.type
_entity_poly.pdbx_seq_one_letter_code
_entity_poly.pdbx_strand_id
1 'polypeptide(L)'
;MYKNAIKILNILENNGYKAYIVGGYVRDKILNVKSNDIDIITNALPDEVCKIFNTEHTDNFGSIKLKYNNYIFEVTTFRKEYYKNNDRRPYKVEYIDDLKEDLMRRDFTINSICIDKNGMYIDLLNGINDINNKIIRCIGNANTKINEDPLRILRAIRFSLVYDFNIEDNLMNTIYNNVEKIRYLSFDRIRKELDIIFNAGKSNKLLNLINLLICLKFLK
;
A
#
# COMPACT_ATOMS: atom_id res chain seq x y z
N MET A 1 -0.89 15.44 13.28
CA MET A 1 -0.71 14.00 13.00
C MET A 1 0.75 13.64 12.79
N TYR A 2 1.48 14.18 11.81
CA TYR A 2 2.90 13.85 11.52
C TYR A 2 3.82 13.89 12.76
N LYS A 3 3.79 15.00 13.54
CA LYS A 3 4.58 15.11 14.78
C LYS A 3 4.30 13.98 15.78
N ASN A 4 3.08 13.46 15.82
CA ASN A 4 2.73 12.32 16.69
C ASN A 4 3.25 11.00 16.11
N ALA A 5 3.23 10.81 14.79
CA ALA A 5 3.86 9.66 14.17
C ALA A 5 5.37 9.61 14.49
N ILE A 6 6.08 10.74 14.35
CA ILE A 6 7.51 10.82 14.74
C ILE A 6 7.73 10.48 16.22
N LYS A 7 6.82 10.88 17.12
CA LYS A 7 6.92 10.48 18.55
C LYS A 7 6.76 8.98 18.71
N ILE A 8 5.83 8.35 17.99
CA ILE A 8 5.65 6.89 18.01
C ILE A 8 6.92 6.19 17.51
N LEU A 9 7.55 6.67 16.41
CA LEU A 9 8.82 6.11 15.93
C LEU A 9 9.90 6.20 17.01
N ASN A 10 10.06 7.37 17.66
CA ASN A 10 11.03 7.56 18.73
C ASN A 10 10.78 6.62 19.93
N ILE A 11 9.52 6.40 20.32
CA ILE A 11 9.18 5.48 21.40
C ILE A 11 9.59 4.05 21.02
N LEU A 12 9.26 3.58 19.82
CA LEU A 12 9.66 2.25 19.34
C LEU A 12 11.18 2.08 19.29
N GLU A 13 11.90 3.07 18.74
CA GLU A 13 13.35 3.00 18.63
C GLU A 13 14.06 3.09 19.99
N ASN A 14 13.53 3.87 20.93
CA ASN A 14 14.04 3.91 22.32
C ASN A 14 13.86 2.57 23.07
N ASN A 15 12.92 1.73 22.60
CA ASN A 15 12.75 0.36 23.06
C ASN A 15 13.55 -0.67 22.24
N GLY A 16 14.44 -0.23 21.34
CA GLY A 16 15.34 -1.09 20.58
C GLY A 16 14.79 -1.59 19.24
N TYR A 17 13.65 -1.09 18.80
CA TYR A 17 13.02 -1.51 17.55
C TYR A 17 13.24 -0.52 16.41
N LYS A 18 13.27 -1.02 15.18
CA LYS A 18 13.21 -0.20 13.96
C LYS A 18 11.78 0.25 13.72
N ALA A 19 11.58 1.51 13.31
CA ALA A 19 10.23 2.00 12.99
C ALA A 19 10.25 3.06 11.88
N TYR A 20 9.28 3.02 10.98
CA TYR A 20 9.20 3.94 9.85
C TYR A 20 7.75 4.30 9.52
N ILE A 21 7.52 5.52 9.05
CA ILE A 21 6.29 5.89 8.35
C ILE A 21 6.39 5.36 6.92
N VAL A 22 5.31 4.84 6.34
CA VAL A 22 5.35 4.23 5.01
C VAL A 22 4.04 4.45 4.24
N GLY A 23 4.04 4.09 2.97
CA GLY A 23 2.81 3.96 2.18
C GLY A 23 2.26 5.27 1.63
N GLY A 24 0.93 5.37 1.59
CA GLY A 24 0.21 6.46 0.94
C GLY A 24 0.60 7.84 1.45
N TYR A 25 0.77 7.98 2.76
CA TYR A 25 1.17 9.25 3.36
C TYR A 25 2.52 9.76 2.84
N VAL A 26 3.51 8.87 2.72
CA VAL A 26 4.87 9.27 2.27
C VAL A 26 4.84 9.72 0.82
N ARG A 27 4.17 8.96 -0.06
CA ARG A 27 3.93 9.35 -1.45
C ARG A 27 3.23 10.71 -1.54
N ASP A 28 2.14 10.90 -0.81
CA ASP A 28 1.34 12.11 -0.86
C ASP A 28 2.13 13.32 -0.35
N LYS A 29 2.97 13.12 0.68
CA LYS A 29 3.89 14.16 1.18
C LYS A 29 4.92 14.57 0.12
N ILE A 30 5.49 13.64 -0.64
CA ILE A 30 6.41 13.95 -1.77
C ILE A 30 5.68 14.73 -2.86
N LEU A 31 4.42 14.36 -3.14
CA LEU A 31 3.58 15.02 -4.15
C LEU A 31 2.93 16.33 -3.67
N ASN A 32 3.17 16.75 -2.42
CA ASN A 32 2.51 17.90 -1.78
C ASN A 32 0.96 17.77 -1.78
N VAL A 33 0.44 16.55 -1.69
CA VAL A 33 -0.98 16.24 -1.55
C VAL A 33 -1.31 16.04 -0.07
N LYS A 34 -2.43 16.59 0.38
CA LYS A 34 -2.87 16.40 1.77
C LYS A 34 -3.31 14.96 2.00
N SER A 35 -2.73 14.33 3.02
CA SER A 35 -3.11 12.99 3.50
C SER A 35 -3.30 13.01 5.00
N ASN A 36 -4.29 12.26 5.49
CA ASN A 36 -4.66 12.19 6.91
C ASN A 36 -4.56 10.77 7.48
N ASP A 37 -3.97 9.84 6.75
CA ASP A 37 -3.81 8.46 7.16
C ASP A 37 -2.32 8.10 7.15
N ILE A 38 -1.77 7.79 8.33
CA ILE A 38 -0.34 7.49 8.48
C ILE A 38 -0.19 6.06 8.96
N ASP A 39 0.43 5.25 8.11
CA ASP A 39 0.84 3.90 8.42
C ASP A 39 2.27 3.89 8.98
N ILE A 40 2.48 3.12 10.03
CA ILE A 40 3.78 2.89 10.65
C ILE A 40 4.13 1.41 10.52
N ILE A 41 5.37 1.12 10.21
CA ILE A 41 5.90 -0.24 10.20
C ILE A 41 7.06 -0.37 11.15
N THR A 42 7.21 -1.54 11.79
CA THR A 42 8.24 -1.80 12.80
C THR A 42 8.65 -3.27 12.79
N ASN A 43 9.84 -3.59 13.28
CA ASN A 43 10.22 -4.97 13.57
C ASN A 43 9.78 -5.46 14.96
N ALA A 44 9.19 -4.58 15.80
CA ALA A 44 8.56 -5.00 17.04
C ALA A 44 7.40 -5.96 16.74
N LEU A 45 7.33 -7.07 17.49
CA LEU A 45 6.21 -8.00 17.40
C LEU A 45 4.91 -7.35 17.95
N PRO A 46 3.73 -7.82 17.52
CA PRO A 46 2.46 -7.23 17.96
C PRO A 46 2.33 -7.12 19.48
N ASP A 47 2.71 -8.17 20.23
CA ASP A 47 2.68 -8.16 21.69
C ASP A 47 3.61 -7.10 22.31
N GLU A 48 4.75 -6.84 21.67
CA GLU A 48 5.70 -5.83 22.11
C GLU A 48 5.15 -4.43 21.89
N VAL A 49 4.53 -4.17 20.74
CA VAL A 49 3.83 -2.92 20.48
C VAL A 49 2.70 -2.71 21.48
N CYS A 50 1.92 -3.76 21.77
CA CYS A 50 0.85 -3.69 22.77
C CYS A 50 1.37 -3.34 24.17
N LYS A 51 2.48 -3.92 24.61
CA LYS A 51 3.12 -3.61 25.89
C LYS A 51 3.64 -2.18 25.95
N ILE A 52 4.33 -1.71 24.89
CA ILE A 52 4.93 -0.36 24.85
C ILE A 52 3.86 0.73 24.92
N PHE A 53 2.75 0.54 24.23
CA PHE A 53 1.69 1.55 24.11
C PHE A 53 0.47 1.30 24.99
N ASN A 54 0.47 0.24 25.80
CA ASN A 54 -0.66 -0.19 26.61
C ASN A 54 -1.98 -0.26 25.83
N THR A 55 -1.95 -1.02 24.71
CA THR A 55 -3.09 -1.20 23.82
C THR A 55 -3.33 -2.69 23.54
N GLU A 56 -4.43 -3.01 22.87
CA GLU A 56 -4.81 -4.39 22.55
C GLU A 56 -4.59 -4.72 21.07
N HIS A 57 -4.49 -6.00 20.77
CA HIS A 57 -4.45 -6.50 19.39
C HIS A 57 -5.71 -6.14 18.61
N THR A 58 -5.55 -5.74 17.35
CA THR A 58 -6.69 -5.42 16.48
C THR A 58 -6.91 -6.44 15.37
N ASP A 59 -5.90 -7.21 14.99
CA ASP A 59 -6.05 -8.31 14.03
C ASP A 59 -5.01 -9.43 14.23
N ASN A 60 -5.22 -10.55 13.52
CA ASN A 60 -4.34 -11.71 13.58
C ASN A 60 -3.17 -11.64 12.58
N PHE A 61 -3.01 -10.53 11.84
CA PHE A 61 -2.00 -10.38 10.78
C PHE A 61 -0.89 -9.40 11.14
N GLY A 62 -0.81 -8.99 12.42
CA GLY A 62 0.28 -8.14 12.92
C GLY A 62 0.07 -6.64 12.72
N SER A 63 -1.16 -6.20 12.50
CA SER A 63 -1.53 -4.79 12.45
C SER A 63 -2.26 -4.38 13.72
N ILE A 64 -1.87 -3.25 14.30
CA ILE A 64 -2.44 -2.69 15.53
C ILE A 64 -2.94 -1.28 15.25
N LYS A 65 -4.20 -1.00 15.60
CA LYS A 65 -4.76 0.35 15.59
C LYS A 65 -4.41 1.06 16.89
N LEU A 66 -3.36 1.85 16.84
CA LEU A 66 -2.85 2.61 17.96
C LEU A 66 -3.55 3.97 18.06
N LYS A 67 -4.29 4.21 19.15
CA LYS A 67 -4.79 5.55 19.47
C LYS A 67 -3.72 6.33 20.23
N TYR A 68 -3.24 7.43 19.65
CA TYR A 68 -2.20 8.27 20.23
C TYR A 68 -2.53 9.76 20.04
N ASN A 69 -2.71 10.50 21.16
CA ASN A 69 -3.05 11.92 21.15
C ASN A 69 -4.20 12.31 20.18
N ASN A 70 -5.36 11.65 20.31
CA ASN A 70 -6.57 11.86 19.49
C ASN A 70 -6.46 11.47 17.99
N TYR A 71 -5.37 10.81 17.59
CA TYR A 71 -5.20 10.24 16.26
C TYR A 71 -5.15 8.71 16.33
N ILE A 72 -5.58 8.08 15.27
CA ILE A 72 -5.43 6.63 15.10
C ILE A 72 -4.32 6.40 14.08
N PHE A 73 -3.37 5.52 14.43
CA PHE A 73 -2.28 5.08 13.57
C PHE A 73 -2.41 3.57 13.37
N GLU A 74 -2.14 3.10 12.16
CA GLU A 74 -1.95 1.68 11.92
C GLU A 74 -0.46 1.36 12.08
N VAL A 75 -0.14 0.52 13.07
CA VAL A 75 1.23 0.05 13.34
C VAL A 75 1.31 -1.41 12.96
N THR A 76 2.13 -1.74 11.96
CA THR A 76 2.22 -3.09 11.40
C THR A 76 3.63 -3.65 11.59
N THR A 77 3.72 -4.88 12.10
CA THR A 77 5.00 -5.61 12.19
C THR A 77 5.51 -5.98 10.81
N PHE A 78 6.84 -5.83 10.57
CA PHE A 78 7.49 -6.30 9.34
C PHE A 78 7.18 -7.76 9.11
N ARG A 79 6.77 -8.11 7.89
CA ARG A 79 6.31 -9.45 7.60
C ARG A 79 6.50 -9.87 6.17
N LYS A 80 6.64 -11.19 5.96
CA LYS A 80 6.38 -11.88 4.70
C LYS A 80 4.96 -12.42 4.69
N GLU A 81 4.34 -12.38 3.55
CA GLU A 81 2.98 -12.90 3.33
C GLU A 81 3.03 -14.01 2.28
N TYR A 82 2.40 -15.14 2.58
CA TYR A 82 2.30 -16.29 1.69
C TYR A 82 0.85 -16.48 1.26
N TYR A 83 0.63 -16.53 -0.05
CA TYR A 83 -0.70 -16.60 -0.65
C TYR A 83 -0.94 -17.97 -1.29
N LYS A 84 -2.17 -18.45 -1.22
CA LYS A 84 -2.68 -19.52 -2.10
C LYS A 84 -3.33 -18.86 -3.30
N ASN A 85 -3.30 -19.55 -4.45
CA ASN A 85 -3.89 -19.03 -5.69
C ASN A 85 -5.33 -18.54 -5.46
N ASN A 86 -5.58 -17.28 -5.88
CA ASN A 86 -6.87 -16.57 -5.79
C ASN A 86 -7.37 -16.30 -4.36
N ASP A 87 -6.56 -16.45 -3.33
CA ASP A 87 -6.94 -16.11 -1.97
C ASP A 87 -6.19 -14.84 -1.52
N ARG A 88 -6.95 -13.74 -1.37
CA ARG A 88 -6.45 -12.43 -0.91
C ARG A 88 -5.80 -12.48 0.46
N ARG A 89 -6.32 -13.35 1.35
CA ARG A 89 -5.78 -13.44 2.70
C ARG A 89 -4.56 -14.33 2.65
N PRO A 90 -3.41 -13.86 3.15
CA PRO A 90 -2.27 -14.74 3.27
C PRO A 90 -2.67 -15.92 4.16
N TYR A 91 -2.37 -17.14 3.71
CA TYR A 91 -2.60 -18.32 4.53
C TYR A 91 -1.55 -18.44 5.66
N LYS A 92 -0.42 -17.76 5.49
CA LYS A 92 0.66 -17.69 6.46
C LYS A 92 1.29 -16.30 6.45
N VAL A 93 1.52 -15.76 7.64
CA VAL A 93 2.32 -14.56 7.88
C VAL A 93 3.55 -14.97 8.68
N GLU A 94 4.72 -14.47 8.32
CA GLU A 94 5.98 -14.67 9.01
C GLU A 94 6.59 -13.31 9.35
N TYR A 95 6.76 -13.04 10.65
CA TYR A 95 7.40 -11.81 11.09
C TYR A 95 8.90 -11.84 10.82
N ILE A 96 9.44 -10.72 10.35
CA ILE A 96 10.82 -10.59 9.91
C ILE A 96 11.45 -9.31 10.47
N ASP A 97 12.78 -9.21 10.39
CA ASP A 97 13.54 -8.02 10.83
C ASP A 97 14.10 -7.19 9.65
N ASP A 98 13.81 -7.58 8.43
CA ASP A 98 14.32 -6.91 7.23
C ASP A 98 13.27 -5.98 6.62
N LEU A 99 13.58 -4.66 6.60
CA LEU A 99 12.71 -3.64 6.02
C LEU A 99 12.47 -3.88 4.53
N LYS A 100 13.53 -4.23 3.77
CA LYS A 100 13.41 -4.42 2.32
C LYS A 100 12.46 -5.56 1.99
N GLU A 101 12.50 -6.63 2.75
CA GLU A 101 11.59 -7.77 2.56
C GLU A 101 10.13 -7.39 2.87
N ASP A 102 9.86 -6.57 3.92
CA ASP A 102 8.50 -6.05 4.16
C ASP A 102 8.02 -5.17 3.00
N LEU A 103 8.89 -4.33 2.45
CA LEU A 103 8.55 -3.48 1.31
C LEU A 103 8.28 -4.30 0.05
N MET A 104 8.98 -5.43 -0.16
CA MET A 104 8.79 -6.31 -1.31
C MET A 104 7.40 -6.96 -1.38
N ARG A 105 6.67 -7.11 -0.27
CA ARG A 105 5.29 -7.64 -0.31
C ARG A 105 4.25 -6.63 -0.80
N ARG A 106 4.58 -5.31 -0.82
CA ARG A 106 3.68 -4.24 -1.22
C ARG A 106 3.38 -4.27 -2.73
N ASP A 107 2.44 -3.40 -3.15
CA ASP A 107 1.95 -3.36 -4.53
C ASP A 107 2.88 -2.61 -5.50
N PHE A 108 3.12 -1.32 -5.22
CA PHE A 108 3.82 -0.42 -6.14
C PHE A 108 4.97 0.30 -5.46
N THR A 109 6.03 0.60 -6.23
CA THR A 109 7.23 1.29 -5.77
C THR A 109 6.92 2.62 -5.10
N ILE A 110 5.97 3.39 -5.64
CA ILE A 110 5.52 4.67 -5.09
C ILE A 110 4.91 4.57 -3.69
N ASN A 111 4.52 3.38 -3.23
CA ASN A 111 3.95 3.11 -1.91
C ASN A 111 4.95 2.40 -0.97
N SER A 112 6.20 2.23 -1.39
CA SER A 112 7.25 1.55 -0.61
C SER A 112 8.31 2.50 -0.05
N ILE A 113 8.14 3.79 -0.20
CA ILE A 113 9.03 4.80 0.36
C ILE A 113 8.72 4.96 1.84
N CYS A 114 9.77 5.06 2.66
CA CYS A 114 9.65 5.23 4.09
C CYS A 114 10.18 6.61 4.55
N ILE A 115 9.76 7.02 5.75
CA ILE A 115 10.35 8.16 6.48
C ILE A 115 10.79 7.65 7.85
N ASP A 116 12.04 7.94 8.24
CA ASP A 116 12.57 7.63 9.56
C ASP A 116 12.18 8.69 10.63
N LYS A 117 12.62 8.48 11.88
CA LYS A 117 12.37 9.42 12.99
C LYS A 117 12.97 10.80 12.79
N ASN A 118 14.01 10.94 11.97
CA ASN A 118 14.68 12.20 11.67
C ASN A 118 14.00 12.93 10.49
N GLY A 119 12.98 12.32 9.88
CA GLY A 119 12.28 12.84 8.71
C GLY A 119 12.99 12.58 7.38
N MET A 120 14.01 11.71 7.38
CA MET A 120 14.74 11.34 6.18
C MET A 120 13.98 10.28 5.37
N TYR A 121 13.99 10.44 4.04
CA TYR A 121 13.39 9.45 3.14
C TYR A 121 14.33 8.25 2.97
N ILE A 122 13.75 7.05 3.07
CA ILE A 122 14.40 5.76 2.80
C ILE A 122 13.67 5.13 1.62
N ASP A 123 14.36 5.00 0.49
CA ASP A 123 13.81 4.46 -0.76
C ASP A 123 14.66 3.30 -1.26
N LEU A 124 14.30 2.09 -0.85
CA LEU A 124 15.02 0.86 -1.20
C LEU A 124 14.58 0.26 -2.55
N LEU A 125 13.46 0.73 -3.10
CA LEU A 125 12.83 0.18 -4.30
C LEU A 125 12.64 1.22 -5.42
N ASN A 126 13.36 2.34 -5.32
CA ASN A 126 13.40 3.39 -6.35
C ASN A 126 12.05 4.10 -6.61
N GLY A 127 11.20 4.16 -5.57
CA GLY A 127 9.86 4.74 -5.66
C GLY A 127 9.86 6.26 -5.89
N ILE A 128 10.86 6.99 -5.35
CA ILE A 128 11.01 8.44 -5.59
C ILE A 128 11.27 8.72 -7.06
N ASN A 129 12.12 7.93 -7.71
CA ASN A 129 12.36 8.06 -9.14
C ASN A 129 11.08 7.80 -9.96
N ASP A 130 10.30 6.79 -9.59
CA ASP A 130 9.03 6.51 -10.26
C ASP A 130 7.99 7.62 -10.04
N ILE A 131 7.95 8.25 -8.85
CA ILE A 131 7.12 9.45 -8.59
C ILE A 131 7.54 10.61 -9.51
N ASN A 132 8.85 10.89 -9.61
CA ASN A 132 9.38 11.98 -10.43
C ASN A 132 9.10 11.77 -11.92
N ASN A 133 9.15 10.52 -12.39
CA ASN A 133 8.84 10.15 -13.77
C ASN A 133 7.34 9.89 -14.02
N LYS A 134 6.50 10.03 -12.98
CA LYS A 134 5.05 9.77 -13.05
C LYS A 134 4.73 8.35 -13.53
N ILE A 135 5.38 7.35 -12.97
CA ILE A 135 5.23 5.95 -13.35
C ILE A 135 4.61 5.14 -12.19
N ILE A 136 3.62 4.31 -12.50
CA ILE A 136 3.10 3.25 -11.63
C ILE A 136 3.82 1.96 -12.00
N ARG A 137 4.73 1.53 -11.15
CA ARG A 137 5.54 0.31 -11.31
C ARG A 137 5.21 -0.70 -10.21
N CYS A 138 5.00 -1.95 -10.61
CA CYS A 138 4.81 -3.05 -9.68
C CYS A 138 6.13 -3.42 -8.99
N ILE A 139 6.08 -3.76 -7.70
CA ILE A 139 7.23 -4.28 -6.98
C ILE A 139 7.41 -5.76 -7.34
N GLY A 140 8.57 -6.10 -7.91
CA GLY A 140 8.87 -7.47 -8.33
C GLY A 140 8.09 -7.91 -9.57
N ASN A 141 7.67 -9.17 -9.63
CA ASN A 141 6.97 -9.71 -10.79
C ASN A 141 5.47 -9.36 -10.76
N ALA A 142 5.02 -8.60 -11.74
CA ALA A 142 3.64 -8.11 -11.83
C ALA A 142 2.61 -9.25 -11.90
N ASN A 143 2.91 -10.32 -12.63
CA ASN A 143 1.99 -11.46 -12.76
C ASN A 143 1.82 -12.19 -11.42
N THR A 144 2.90 -12.42 -10.69
CA THR A 144 2.84 -12.98 -9.33
C THR A 144 2.00 -12.08 -8.41
N LYS A 145 2.27 -10.78 -8.42
CA LYS A 145 1.56 -9.81 -7.57
C LYS A 145 0.07 -9.72 -7.87
N ILE A 146 -0.33 -9.77 -9.14
CA ILE A 146 -1.74 -9.77 -9.53
C ILE A 146 -2.41 -11.11 -9.14
N ASN A 147 -1.69 -12.22 -9.21
CA ASN A 147 -2.21 -13.52 -8.75
C ASN A 147 -2.41 -13.58 -7.22
N GLU A 148 -1.54 -12.93 -6.44
CA GLU A 148 -1.71 -12.78 -4.99
C GLU A 148 -2.97 -11.97 -4.64
N ASP A 149 -3.17 -10.83 -5.28
CA ASP A 149 -4.36 -9.98 -5.08
C ASP A 149 -4.76 -9.26 -6.38
N PRO A 150 -5.79 -9.72 -7.09
CA PRO A 150 -6.28 -9.07 -8.32
C PRO A 150 -6.77 -7.63 -8.13
N LEU A 151 -7.02 -7.17 -6.88
CA LEU A 151 -7.36 -5.78 -6.61
C LEU A 151 -6.26 -4.82 -7.05
N ARG A 152 -5.02 -5.28 -7.10
CA ARG A 152 -3.88 -4.48 -7.60
C ARG A 152 -4.10 -3.96 -9.02
N ILE A 153 -4.91 -4.63 -9.84
CA ILE A 153 -5.34 -4.13 -11.15
C ILE A 153 -6.10 -2.80 -11.00
N LEU A 154 -7.16 -2.81 -10.19
CA LEU A 154 -7.96 -1.60 -9.96
C LEU A 154 -7.17 -0.50 -9.24
N ARG A 155 -6.29 -0.89 -8.32
CA ARG A 155 -5.39 0.04 -7.62
C ARG A 155 -4.40 0.71 -8.58
N ALA A 156 -3.80 -0.03 -9.54
CA ALA A 156 -2.91 0.55 -10.55
C ALA A 156 -3.65 1.60 -11.39
N ILE A 157 -4.85 1.27 -11.87
CA ILE A 157 -5.72 2.17 -12.62
C ILE A 157 -6.07 3.40 -11.78
N ARG A 158 -6.48 3.20 -10.51
CA ARG A 158 -6.79 4.30 -9.60
C ARG A 158 -5.61 5.25 -9.42
N PHE A 159 -4.42 4.73 -9.12
CA PHE A 159 -3.24 5.57 -8.93
C PHE A 159 -2.87 6.33 -10.22
N SER A 160 -2.96 5.67 -11.38
CA SER A 160 -2.77 6.33 -12.68
C SER A 160 -3.71 7.51 -12.86
N LEU A 161 -5.00 7.34 -12.55
CA LEU A 161 -6.02 8.37 -12.73
C LEU A 161 -5.91 9.49 -11.69
N VAL A 162 -5.75 9.14 -10.40
CA VAL A 162 -5.71 10.10 -9.29
C VAL A 162 -4.50 11.00 -9.38
N TYR A 163 -3.31 10.43 -9.63
CA TYR A 163 -2.04 11.17 -9.63
C TYR A 163 -1.58 11.63 -11.02
N ASP A 164 -2.29 11.25 -12.07
CA ASP A 164 -1.89 11.54 -13.45
C ASP A 164 -0.55 10.87 -13.83
N PHE A 165 -0.40 9.61 -13.44
CA PHE A 165 0.78 8.80 -13.70
C PHE A 165 0.51 7.78 -14.81
N ASN A 166 1.55 7.40 -15.56
CA ASN A 166 1.48 6.33 -16.55
C ASN A 166 1.72 4.98 -15.88
N ILE A 167 0.99 3.96 -16.30
CA ILE A 167 1.28 2.59 -15.89
C ILE A 167 2.43 2.07 -16.74
N GLU A 168 3.45 1.45 -16.13
CA GLU A 168 4.56 0.82 -16.83
C GLU A 168 4.06 -0.25 -17.81
N ASP A 169 4.69 -0.34 -18.99
CA ASP A 169 4.23 -1.22 -20.07
C ASP A 169 4.12 -2.69 -19.65
N ASN A 170 5.10 -3.20 -18.90
CA ASN A 170 5.06 -4.58 -18.41
C ASN A 170 3.88 -4.81 -17.44
N LEU A 171 3.60 -3.86 -16.56
CA LEU A 171 2.44 -3.92 -15.67
C LEU A 171 1.13 -3.82 -16.47
N MET A 172 1.06 -2.92 -17.46
CA MET A 172 -0.12 -2.75 -18.32
C MET A 172 -0.43 -4.04 -19.10
N ASN A 173 0.59 -4.63 -19.73
CA ASN A 173 0.43 -5.91 -20.45
C ASN A 173 -0.03 -7.03 -19.50
N THR A 174 0.50 -7.05 -18.27
CA THR A 174 0.08 -8.03 -17.27
C THR A 174 -1.37 -7.80 -16.83
N ILE A 175 -1.80 -6.54 -16.70
CA ILE A 175 -3.19 -6.18 -16.41
C ILE A 175 -4.11 -6.71 -17.52
N TYR A 176 -3.82 -6.45 -18.79
CA TYR A 176 -4.63 -6.94 -19.92
C TYR A 176 -4.80 -8.46 -19.87
N ASN A 177 -3.72 -9.19 -19.60
CA ASN A 177 -3.74 -10.66 -19.60
C ASN A 177 -4.43 -11.27 -18.37
N ASN A 178 -4.68 -10.49 -17.31
CA ASN A 178 -5.20 -11.02 -16.03
C ASN A 178 -6.49 -10.32 -15.56
N VAL A 179 -7.05 -9.44 -16.34
CA VAL A 179 -8.16 -8.57 -15.93
C VAL A 179 -9.41 -9.33 -15.54
N GLU A 180 -9.71 -10.46 -16.17
CA GLU A 180 -10.84 -11.31 -15.80
C GLU A 180 -10.80 -11.79 -14.34
N LYS A 181 -9.62 -11.77 -13.69
CA LYS A 181 -9.46 -12.12 -12.27
C LYS A 181 -10.15 -11.15 -11.32
N ILE A 182 -10.49 -9.93 -11.77
CA ILE A 182 -11.32 -8.99 -11.00
C ILE A 182 -12.67 -9.62 -10.60
N ARG A 183 -13.19 -10.59 -11.37
CA ARG A 183 -14.44 -11.30 -11.07
C ARG A 183 -14.40 -12.08 -9.75
N TYR A 184 -13.22 -12.43 -9.26
CA TYR A 184 -13.05 -13.13 -7.97
C TYR A 184 -13.05 -12.19 -6.76
N LEU A 185 -13.08 -10.86 -6.99
CA LEU A 185 -13.13 -9.88 -5.93
C LEU A 185 -14.57 -9.68 -5.43
N SER A 186 -14.72 -9.38 -4.13
CA SER A 186 -16.01 -8.98 -3.59
C SER A 186 -16.43 -7.61 -4.17
N PHE A 187 -17.73 -7.46 -4.36
CA PHE A 187 -18.32 -6.21 -4.88
C PHE A 187 -17.92 -4.97 -4.06
N ASP A 188 -17.89 -5.09 -2.72
CA ASP A 188 -17.50 -3.97 -1.84
C ASP A 188 -16.06 -3.47 -2.08
N ARG A 189 -15.14 -4.37 -2.42
CA ARG A 189 -13.76 -3.99 -2.72
C ARG A 189 -13.67 -3.26 -4.05
N ILE A 190 -14.33 -3.80 -5.08
CA ILE A 190 -14.40 -3.18 -6.40
C ILE A 190 -15.02 -1.79 -6.27
N ARG A 191 -16.16 -1.69 -5.58
CA ARG A 191 -16.87 -0.44 -5.36
C ARG A 191 -16.00 0.62 -4.69
N LYS A 192 -15.27 0.28 -3.63
CA LYS A 192 -14.38 1.22 -2.94
C LYS A 192 -13.31 1.81 -3.86
N GLU A 193 -12.69 1.01 -4.72
CA GLU A 193 -11.70 1.50 -5.68
C GLU A 193 -12.36 2.39 -6.74
N LEU A 194 -13.53 1.99 -7.26
CA LEU A 194 -14.29 2.76 -8.25
C LEU A 194 -14.79 4.09 -7.68
N ASP A 195 -15.30 4.12 -6.45
CA ASP A 195 -15.75 5.36 -5.78
C ASP A 195 -14.62 6.40 -5.71
N ILE A 196 -13.38 5.96 -5.42
CA ILE A 196 -12.22 6.86 -5.42
C ILE A 196 -11.91 7.36 -6.83
N ILE A 197 -11.98 6.49 -7.84
CA ILE A 197 -11.74 6.84 -9.25
C ILE A 197 -12.77 7.87 -9.72
N PHE A 198 -14.06 7.64 -9.47
CA PHE A 198 -15.13 8.55 -9.88
C PHE A 198 -15.05 9.91 -9.20
N ASN A 199 -14.69 9.94 -7.91
CA ASN A 199 -14.55 11.19 -7.15
C ASN A 199 -13.30 11.99 -7.54
N ALA A 200 -12.33 11.39 -8.22
CA ALA A 200 -11.14 12.09 -8.71
C ALA A 200 -11.40 13.04 -9.91
N GLY A 201 -12.60 13.01 -10.52
CA GLY A 201 -13.13 14.03 -11.43
C GLY A 201 -12.41 14.23 -12.78
N LYS A 202 -11.57 13.29 -13.21
CA LYS A 202 -10.78 13.41 -14.47
C LYS A 202 -11.47 12.68 -15.63
N SER A 203 -12.49 13.34 -16.22
CA SER A 203 -13.40 12.76 -17.21
C SER A 203 -12.76 12.13 -18.47
N ASN A 204 -11.68 12.70 -19.01
CA ASN A 204 -11.06 12.16 -20.24
C ASN A 204 -10.31 10.85 -20.00
N LYS A 205 -9.69 10.67 -18.82
CA LYS A 205 -9.06 9.41 -18.45
C LYS A 205 -10.08 8.36 -18.00
N LEU A 206 -11.24 8.81 -17.49
CA LEU A 206 -12.36 7.94 -17.16
C LEU A 206 -12.90 7.23 -18.41
N LEU A 207 -12.95 7.92 -19.56
CA LEU A 207 -13.35 7.32 -20.83
C LEU A 207 -12.40 6.20 -21.27
N ASN A 208 -11.09 6.39 -21.10
CA ASN A 208 -10.10 5.35 -21.34
C ASN A 208 -10.25 4.17 -20.38
N LEU A 209 -10.59 4.43 -19.12
CA LEU A 209 -10.90 3.38 -18.15
C LEU A 209 -12.18 2.64 -18.52
N ILE A 210 -13.25 3.35 -18.92
CA ILE A 210 -14.51 2.75 -19.37
C ILE A 210 -14.24 1.88 -20.61
N ASN A 211 -13.46 2.36 -21.57
CA ASN A 211 -13.06 1.56 -22.73
C ASN A 211 -12.24 0.34 -22.31
N LEU A 212 -11.32 0.48 -21.36
CA LEU A 212 -10.60 -0.63 -20.76
C LEU A 212 -11.58 -1.62 -20.10
N LEU A 213 -12.51 -1.17 -19.29
CA LEU A 213 -13.53 -2.01 -18.63
C LEU A 213 -14.50 -2.65 -19.62
N ILE A 214 -14.86 -1.96 -20.72
CA ILE A 214 -15.68 -2.51 -21.80
C ILE A 214 -14.90 -3.56 -22.62
N CYS A 215 -13.65 -3.28 -22.99
CA CYS A 215 -12.74 -4.26 -23.59
C CYS A 215 -12.53 -5.49 -22.71
N LEU A 216 -12.64 -5.33 -21.40
CA LEU A 216 -12.50 -6.36 -20.39
C LEU A 216 -13.75 -7.25 -20.23
N LYS A 217 -14.76 -7.13 -21.07
CA LYS A 217 -16.04 -7.88 -20.98
C LYS A 217 -16.72 -7.78 -19.61
N PHE A 218 -16.48 -6.70 -18.87
CA PHE A 218 -17.01 -6.51 -17.52
C PHE A 218 -18.41 -5.90 -17.52
N LEU A 219 -18.81 -5.26 -18.64
CA LEU A 219 -20.10 -4.60 -18.84
C LEU A 219 -20.99 -5.36 -19.83
N LYS A 220 -20.96 -6.68 -19.81
CA LYS A 220 -22.01 -7.50 -20.47
C LYS A 220 -23.13 -7.80 -19.52
#